data_39299359b970c815966c3db076799d75
#
_entry.id   39299359b970c815966c3db076799d75
#
_cell.length_a   1.000
_cell.length_b   1.000
_cell.length_c   1.000
_cell.angle_alpha   90.00
_cell.angle_beta   90.00
_cell.angle_gamma   90.00
#
_symmetry.space_group_name_H-M   'P 1'
#
loop_
_entity.id
_entity.type
_entity.pdbx_description
1 polymer ?
#
loop_
_entity_poly.entity_id
_entity_poly.type
_entity_poly.pdbx_seq_one_letter_code
_entity_poly.pdbx_strand_id
1 'polypeptide(L)'
;DECLGQGRAVLFGAVLLTLGHFFMAVEGDAAFGHDDNPVLLVFWLALALIIVGSGFLKANISVIVGQLYPRTDVRRDGAYTIFYMGINLGAALGSLLCGYIGETYGWGYGFGLAGIGMLAGLIVFIWGKPLLLGRGEPPKPLAKGREFSMYGSGAVLVAICWVLIQYQSVVGWRLGGF
;
A
#
# COMPACT_ATOMS: atom_id res chain seq x y z
N ASP A 1 -14.73 3.62 7.15
CA ASP A 1 -14.93 3.85 5.71
C ASP A 1 -15.89 5.03 5.45
N GLU A 2 -17.04 5.09 6.12
CA GLU A 2 -17.97 6.22 5.97
C GLU A 2 -17.44 7.53 6.56
N CYS A 3 -16.43 7.46 7.39
CA CYS A 3 -15.92 8.63 8.13
C CYS A 3 -14.84 9.41 7.40
N LEU A 4 -13.91 8.76 6.67
CA LEU A 4 -12.76 9.43 6.00
C LEU A 4 -13.04 9.79 4.55
N GLY A 5 -13.97 9.11 3.91
CA GLY A 5 -14.06 9.03 2.46
C GLY A 5 -12.97 8.11 1.89
N GLN A 6 -13.37 7.25 0.98
CA GLN A 6 -12.49 6.23 0.39
C GLN A 6 -11.30 6.85 -0.34
N GLY A 7 -11.48 8.01 -0.98
CA GLY A 7 -10.41 8.69 -1.73
C GLY A 7 -9.24 9.13 -0.86
N ARG A 8 -9.49 9.59 0.37
CA ARG A 8 -8.42 9.96 1.32
C ARG A 8 -7.73 8.73 1.88
N ALA A 9 -8.47 7.66 2.16
CA ALA A 9 -7.90 6.40 2.61
C ALA A 9 -7.00 5.76 1.54
N VAL A 10 -7.39 5.80 0.27
CA VAL A 10 -6.57 5.37 -0.87
C VAL A 10 -5.29 6.21 -0.96
N LEU A 11 -5.41 7.54 -0.86
CA LEU A 11 -4.26 8.43 -0.91
C LEU A 11 -3.28 8.14 0.22
N PHE A 12 -3.78 8.00 1.45
CA PHE A 12 -2.97 7.68 2.62
C PHE A 12 -2.26 6.32 2.44
N GLY A 13 -2.99 5.28 2.02
CA GLY A 13 -2.42 3.96 1.74
C GLY A 13 -1.35 4.00 0.64
N ALA A 14 -1.58 4.75 -0.44
CA ALA A 14 -0.62 4.89 -1.52
C ALA A 14 0.66 5.62 -1.09
N VAL A 15 0.56 6.64 -0.23
CA VAL A 15 1.72 7.33 0.36
C VAL A 15 2.53 6.37 1.24
N LEU A 16 1.88 5.61 2.12
CA LEU A 16 2.56 4.62 2.96
C LEU A 16 3.28 3.56 2.12
N LEU A 17 2.62 3.04 1.07
CA LEU A 17 3.22 2.09 0.14
C LEU A 17 4.44 2.65 -0.58
N THR A 18 4.34 3.88 -1.09
CA THR A 18 5.45 4.54 -1.77
C THR A 18 6.64 4.71 -0.84
N LEU A 19 6.42 5.21 0.38
CA LEU A 19 7.47 5.35 1.39
C LEU A 19 8.09 4.00 1.76
N GLY A 20 7.27 2.97 1.95
CA GLY A 20 7.75 1.64 2.26
C GLY A 20 8.68 1.08 1.18
N HIS A 21 8.31 1.20 -0.10
CA HIS A 21 9.16 0.74 -1.20
C HIS A 21 10.46 1.55 -1.32
N PHE A 22 10.43 2.88 -1.09
CA PHE A 22 11.66 3.67 -1.08
C PHE A 22 12.58 3.32 0.09
N PHE A 23 12.04 3.06 1.29
CA PHE A 23 12.85 2.57 2.40
C PHE A 23 13.47 1.20 2.07
N MET A 24 12.73 0.28 1.48
CA MET A 24 13.30 -0.99 1.00
C MET A 24 14.37 -0.80 -0.06
N ALA A 25 14.24 0.21 -0.94
CA ALA A 25 15.23 0.50 -1.97
C ALA A 25 16.57 0.95 -1.38
N VAL A 26 16.54 1.78 -0.33
CA VAL A 26 17.76 2.25 0.34
C VAL A 26 18.49 1.12 1.07
N GLU A 27 17.74 0.12 1.53
CA GLU A 27 18.21 -0.94 2.42
C GLU A 27 18.45 -2.28 1.73
N GLY A 28 17.99 -2.41 0.47
CA GLY A 28 17.81 -3.69 -0.21
C GLY A 28 19.04 -4.61 -0.26
N ASP A 29 20.24 -4.07 -0.30
CA ASP A 29 21.49 -4.87 -0.30
C ASP A 29 22.14 -4.94 1.09
N ALA A 30 21.87 -3.99 1.97
CA ALA A 30 22.50 -3.90 3.29
C ALA A 30 21.81 -4.80 4.34
N ALA A 31 20.52 -5.12 4.15
CA ALA A 31 19.73 -5.93 5.07
C ALA A 31 20.10 -7.44 5.03
N PHE A 32 20.67 -7.91 3.93
CA PHE A 32 20.93 -9.35 3.71
C PHE A 32 22.27 -9.85 4.26
N GLY A 33 23.00 -9.05 5.03
CA GLY A 33 24.36 -9.42 5.41
C GLY A 33 24.68 -9.64 6.89
N HIS A 34 23.93 -9.07 7.85
CA HIS A 34 24.31 -9.11 9.27
C HIS A 34 23.09 -8.98 10.18
N ASP A 35 22.87 -9.94 11.06
CA ASP A 35 21.73 -10.01 11.99
C ASP A 35 21.67 -8.87 13.02
N ASP A 36 22.79 -8.18 13.29
CA ASP A 36 22.92 -7.09 14.28
C ASP A 36 22.91 -5.68 13.65
N ASN A 37 22.55 -5.54 12.37
CA ASN A 37 22.61 -4.25 11.69
C ASN A 37 21.35 -3.41 12.01
N PRO A 38 21.50 -2.14 12.52
CA PRO A 38 20.37 -1.24 12.74
C PRO A 38 19.55 -0.95 11.46
N VAL A 39 20.15 -1.16 10.32
CA VAL A 39 19.54 -1.13 8.98
C VAL A 39 18.35 -2.10 8.90
N LEU A 40 18.41 -3.26 9.57
CA LEU A 40 17.33 -4.22 9.63
C LEU A 40 16.04 -3.66 10.26
N LEU A 41 16.16 -2.71 11.19
CA LEU A 41 14.99 -2.06 11.80
C LEU A 41 14.19 -1.22 10.78
N VAL A 42 14.89 -0.59 9.84
CA VAL A 42 14.26 0.21 8.78
C VAL A 42 13.61 -0.71 7.74
N PHE A 43 14.24 -1.86 7.44
CA PHE A 43 13.63 -2.88 6.60
C PHE A 43 12.29 -3.38 7.17
N TRP A 44 12.24 -3.70 8.45
CA TRP A 44 11.00 -4.09 9.12
C TRP A 44 9.95 -2.97 9.13
N LEU A 45 10.40 -1.71 9.27
CA LEU A 45 9.52 -0.55 9.17
C LEU A 45 8.96 -0.41 7.75
N ALA A 46 9.79 -0.60 6.73
CA ALA A 46 9.36 -0.58 5.33
C ALA A 46 8.28 -1.63 5.06
N LEU A 47 8.47 -2.86 5.55
CA LEU A 47 7.46 -3.91 5.46
C LEU A 47 6.15 -3.53 6.17
N ALA A 48 6.23 -2.98 7.38
CA ALA A 48 5.05 -2.53 8.12
C ALA A 48 4.27 -1.44 7.35
N LEU A 49 4.98 -0.48 6.75
CA LEU A 49 4.39 0.56 5.90
C LEU A 49 3.68 -0.05 4.68
N ILE A 50 4.29 -1.04 4.03
CA ILE A 50 3.71 -1.73 2.86
C ILE A 50 2.47 -2.51 3.26
N ILE A 51 2.49 -3.24 4.37
CA ILE A 51 1.35 -4.04 4.86
C ILE A 51 0.15 -3.13 5.14
N VAL A 52 0.36 -2.10 5.97
CA VAL A 52 -0.71 -1.18 6.37
C VAL A 52 -1.20 -0.37 5.17
N GLY A 53 -0.27 0.17 4.35
CA GLY A 53 -0.60 0.92 3.15
C GLY A 53 -1.42 0.11 2.14
N SER A 54 -1.04 -1.16 1.93
CA SER A 54 -1.77 -2.10 1.07
C SER A 54 -3.20 -2.35 1.57
N GLY A 55 -3.38 -2.50 2.89
CA GLY A 55 -4.70 -2.64 3.51
C GLY A 55 -5.60 -1.44 3.22
N PHE A 56 -5.11 -0.23 3.46
CA PHE A 56 -5.86 1.00 3.20
C PHE A 56 -6.19 1.17 1.70
N LEU A 57 -5.23 0.93 0.82
CA LEU A 57 -5.41 1.11 -0.62
C LEU A 57 -6.39 0.08 -1.19
N LYS A 58 -6.15 -1.22 -0.97
CA LYS A 58 -6.94 -2.31 -1.58
C LYS A 58 -8.39 -2.29 -1.13
N ALA A 59 -8.64 -2.06 0.16
CA ALA A 59 -10.00 -2.05 0.70
C ALA A 59 -10.85 -0.91 0.13
N ASN A 60 -10.25 0.24 -0.15
CA ASN A 60 -10.99 1.44 -0.52
C ASN A 60 -11.07 1.69 -2.03
N ILE A 61 -10.04 1.31 -2.81
CA ILE A 61 -10.04 1.55 -4.25
C ILE A 61 -11.16 0.78 -4.99
N SER A 62 -11.43 -0.46 -4.60
CA SER A 62 -12.50 -1.28 -5.16
C SER A 62 -13.89 -0.69 -4.88
N VAL A 63 -14.07 -0.07 -3.72
CA VAL A 63 -15.31 0.61 -3.36
C VAL A 63 -15.54 1.83 -4.26
N ILE A 64 -14.49 2.61 -4.55
CA ILE A 64 -14.58 3.75 -5.48
C ILE A 64 -15.04 3.29 -6.86
N VAL A 65 -14.46 2.20 -7.40
CA VAL A 65 -14.89 1.63 -8.69
C VAL A 65 -16.39 1.29 -8.65
N GLY A 66 -16.86 0.68 -7.56
CA GLY A 66 -18.28 0.37 -7.39
C GLY A 66 -19.20 1.58 -7.27
N GLN A 67 -18.68 2.73 -6.82
CA GLN A 67 -19.44 3.97 -6.71
C GLN A 67 -19.55 4.75 -8.04
N LEU A 68 -18.70 4.48 -9.02
CA LEU A 68 -18.74 5.12 -10.34
C LEU A 68 -19.95 4.71 -11.16
N TYR A 69 -20.50 3.51 -10.90
CA TYR A 69 -21.62 2.96 -11.63
C TYR A 69 -22.80 2.63 -10.69
N PRO A 70 -24.04 3.04 -11.00
CA PRO A 70 -25.23 2.59 -10.29
C PRO A 70 -25.32 1.05 -10.25
N ARG A 71 -25.96 0.49 -9.21
CA ARG A 71 -26.10 -0.98 -9.07
C ARG A 71 -26.85 -1.64 -10.23
N THR A 72 -27.68 -0.89 -10.93
CA THR A 72 -28.49 -1.35 -12.06
C THR A 72 -27.80 -1.14 -13.43
N ASP A 73 -26.61 -0.54 -13.46
CA ASP A 73 -25.89 -0.29 -14.71
C ASP A 73 -25.13 -1.55 -15.16
N VAL A 74 -25.48 -2.06 -16.33
CA VAL A 74 -24.83 -3.25 -16.94
C VAL A 74 -23.33 -3.07 -17.20
N ARG A 75 -22.83 -1.83 -17.29
CA ARG A 75 -21.41 -1.53 -17.48
C ARG A 75 -20.58 -1.72 -16.22
N ARG A 76 -21.22 -1.85 -15.06
CA ARG A 76 -20.56 -2.00 -13.77
C ARG A 76 -19.68 -3.25 -13.71
N ASP A 77 -20.16 -4.37 -14.21
CA ASP A 77 -19.41 -5.63 -14.25
C ASP A 77 -18.20 -5.54 -15.18
N GLY A 78 -18.37 -4.86 -16.33
CA GLY A 78 -17.26 -4.56 -17.24
C GLY A 78 -16.19 -3.68 -16.60
N ALA A 79 -16.58 -2.66 -15.82
CA ALA A 79 -15.65 -1.81 -15.09
C ALA A 79 -14.83 -2.59 -14.05
N TYR A 80 -15.46 -3.48 -13.29
CA TYR A 80 -14.74 -4.38 -12.37
C TYR A 80 -13.82 -5.34 -13.11
N THR A 81 -14.24 -5.89 -14.23
CA THR A 81 -13.39 -6.76 -15.06
C THR A 81 -12.13 -6.06 -15.51
N ILE A 82 -12.24 -4.84 -16.04
CA ILE A 82 -11.09 -4.03 -16.46
C ILE A 82 -10.19 -3.69 -15.26
N PHE A 83 -10.79 -3.35 -14.12
CA PHE A 83 -10.06 -3.05 -12.90
C PHE A 83 -9.23 -4.24 -12.40
N TYR A 84 -9.83 -5.43 -12.33
CA TYR A 84 -9.12 -6.65 -11.91
C TYR A 84 -8.10 -7.12 -12.94
N MET A 85 -8.37 -6.94 -14.23
CA MET A 85 -7.38 -7.21 -15.29
C MET A 85 -6.16 -6.29 -15.12
N GLY A 86 -6.37 -5.01 -14.83
CA GLY A 86 -5.27 -4.07 -14.53
C GLY A 86 -4.44 -4.48 -13.31
N ILE A 87 -5.09 -4.94 -12.22
CA ILE A 87 -4.39 -5.46 -11.03
C ILE A 87 -3.51 -6.67 -11.39
N ASN A 88 -4.07 -7.65 -12.10
CA ASN A 88 -3.34 -8.89 -12.44
C ASN A 88 -2.18 -8.61 -13.41
N LEU A 89 -2.41 -7.75 -14.41
CA LEU A 89 -1.37 -7.34 -15.34
C LEU A 89 -0.25 -6.57 -14.61
N GLY A 90 -0.63 -5.66 -13.72
CA GLY A 90 0.32 -4.92 -12.88
C GLY A 90 1.12 -5.83 -11.97
N ALA A 91 0.49 -6.84 -11.35
CA ALA A 91 1.17 -7.83 -10.52
C ALA A 91 2.15 -8.67 -11.34
N ALA A 92 1.76 -9.17 -12.52
CA ALA A 92 2.63 -9.94 -13.39
C ALA A 92 3.83 -9.12 -13.87
N LEU A 93 3.60 -7.93 -14.43
CA LEU A 93 4.67 -7.05 -14.92
C LEU A 93 5.58 -6.58 -13.78
N GLY A 94 5.00 -6.21 -12.63
CA GLY A 94 5.75 -5.79 -11.46
C GLY A 94 6.68 -6.90 -10.95
N SER A 95 6.17 -8.12 -10.80
CA SER A 95 6.98 -9.26 -10.37
C SER A 95 8.11 -9.59 -11.35
N LEU A 96 7.83 -9.58 -12.65
CA LEU A 96 8.84 -9.85 -13.69
C LEU A 96 9.91 -8.77 -13.74
N LEU A 97 9.52 -7.50 -13.80
CA LEU A 97 10.46 -6.38 -13.94
C LEU A 97 11.27 -6.16 -12.67
N CYS A 98 10.59 -6.08 -11.51
CA CYS A 98 11.28 -5.84 -10.25
C CYS A 98 12.12 -7.05 -9.84
N GLY A 99 11.65 -8.28 -10.11
CA GLY A 99 12.41 -9.51 -9.86
C GLY A 99 13.65 -9.59 -10.75
N TYR A 100 13.51 -9.37 -12.07
CA TYR A 100 14.63 -9.39 -12.99
C TYR A 100 15.70 -8.34 -12.63
N ILE A 101 15.28 -7.11 -12.32
CA ILE A 101 16.21 -6.05 -11.92
C ILE A 101 16.84 -6.35 -10.56
N GLY A 102 16.05 -6.87 -9.60
CA GLY A 102 16.53 -7.25 -8.29
C GLY A 102 17.61 -8.34 -8.35
N GLU A 103 17.39 -9.39 -9.13
CA GLU A 103 18.35 -10.49 -9.33
C GLU A 103 19.59 -10.08 -10.13
N THR A 104 19.44 -9.16 -11.11
CA THR A 104 20.53 -8.82 -12.04
C THR A 104 21.39 -7.66 -11.51
N TYR A 105 20.78 -6.65 -10.91
CA TYR A 105 21.45 -5.40 -10.53
C TYR A 105 21.45 -5.15 -9.02
N GLY A 106 20.70 -5.93 -8.24
CA GLY A 106 20.56 -5.79 -6.79
C GLY A 106 19.14 -5.42 -6.36
N TRP A 107 18.75 -5.91 -5.20
CA TRP A 107 17.39 -5.79 -4.67
C TRP A 107 16.97 -4.35 -4.39
N GLY A 108 17.93 -3.45 -4.07
CA GLY A 108 17.66 -2.02 -3.92
C GLY A 108 17.07 -1.39 -5.19
N TYR A 109 17.57 -1.78 -6.36
CA TYR A 109 17.03 -1.30 -7.64
C TYR A 109 15.65 -1.90 -7.96
N GLY A 110 15.43 -3.20 -7.63
CA GLY A 110 14.14 -3.85 -7.80
C GLY A 110 13.04 -3.17 -6.97
N PHE A 111 13.29 -2.94 -5.70
CA PHE A 111 12.36 -2.23 -4.81
C PHE A 111 12.21 -0.75 -5.17
N GLY A 112 13.29 -0.10 -5.62
CA GLY A 112 13.26 1.27 -6.12
C GLY A 112 12.35 1.42 -7.33
N LEU A 113 12.39 0.48 -8.28
CA LEU A 113 11.48 0.46 -9.43
C LEU A 113 10.01 0.30 -8.99
N ALA A 114 9.74 -0.58 -8.00
CA ALA A 114 8.40 -0.72 -7.43
C ALA A 114 7.94 0.60 -6.77
N GLY A 115 8.83 1.30 -6.06
CA GLY A 115 8.56 2.62 -5.48
C GLY A 115 8.23 3.67 -6.53
N ILE A 116 8.95 3.71 -7.64
CA ILE A 116 8.68 4.60 -8.77
C ILE A 116 7.32 4.28 -9.39
N GLY A 117 7.00 3.00 -9.58
CA GLY A 117 5.69 2.56 -10.07
C GLY A 117 4.54 2.98 -9.15
N MET A 118 4.72 2.84 -7.82
CA MET A 118 3.74 3.32 -6.84
C MET A 118 3.58 4.84 -6.85
N LEU A 119 4.68 5.58 -6.96
CA LEU A 119 4.65 7.04 -7.08
C LEU A 119 3.91 7.48 -8.35
N ALA A 120 4.18 6.84 -9.48
CA ALA A 120 3.47 7.10 -10.72
C ALA A 120 1.96 6.83 -10.57
N GLY A 121 1.58 5.71 -9.96
CA GLY A 121 0.18 5.39 -9.65
C GLY A 121 -0.48 6.43 -8.75
N LEU A 122 0.23 6.91 -7.72
CA LEU A 122 -0.24 7.97 -6.83
C LEU A 122 -0.47 9.28 -7.60
N ILE A 123 0.45 9.67 -8.47
CA ILE A 123 0.32 10.87 -9.31
C ILE A 123 -0.90 10.74 -10.24
N VAL A 124 -1.04 9.60 -10.93
CA VAL A 124 -2.20 9.33 -11.80
C VAL A 124 -3.50 9.38 -11.02
N PHE A 125 -3.54 8.83 -9.79
CA PHE A 125 -4.72 8.89 -8.94
C PHE A 125 -5.08 10.33 -8.56
N ILE A 126 -4.09 11.15 -8.18
CA ILE A 126 -4.30 12.57 -7.83
C ILE A 126 -4.82 13.36 -9.04
N TRP A 127 -4.22 13.18 -10.22
CA TRP A 127 -4.65 13.84 -11.46
C TRP A 127 -6.01 13.34 -11.95
N GLY A 128 -6.29 12.06 -11.74
CA GLY A 128 -7.58 11.44 -12.08
C GLY A 128 -8.71 11.78 -11.11
N LYS A 129 -8.42 12.36 -9.94
CA LYS A 129 -9.42 12.66 -8.91
C LYS A 129 -10.61 13.50 -9.43
N PRO A 130 -10.45 14.54 -10.27
CA PRO A 130 -11.57 15.26 -10.85
C PRO A 130 -12.51 14.40 -11.70
N LEU A 131 -11.97 13.33 -12.35
CA LEU A 131 -12.77 12.40 -13.16
C LEU A 131 -13.66 11.48 -12.30
N LEU A 132 -13.39 11.37 -11.01
CA LEU A 132 -14.20 10.60 -10.06
C LEU A 132 -15.50 11.30 -9.67
N LEU A 133 -15.76 12.53 -10.14
CA LEU A 133 -17.00 13.28 -9.92
C LEU A 133 -17.42 13.36 -8.44
N GLY A 134 -16.44 13.51 -7.53
CA GLY A 134 -16.67 13.54 -6.08
C GLY A 134 -16.92 12.16 -5.44
N ARG A 135 -16.85 11.06 -6.21
CA ARG A 135 -16.96 9.72 -5.66
C ARG A 135 -15.74 9.42 -4.78
N GLY A 136 -15.98 8.76 -3.65
CA GLY A 136 -14.92 8.51 -2.66
C GLY A 136 -14.63 9.70 -1.72
N GLU A 137 -15.30 10.85 -1.87
CA GLU A 137 -15.22 11.93 -0.90
C GLU A 137 -16.20 11.72 0.27
N PRO A 138 -15.86 12.17 1.49
CA PRO A 138 -16.75 12.03 2.63
C PRO A 138 -18.03 12.86 2.41
N PRO A 139 -19.21 12.32 2.76
CA PRO A 139 -20.49 13.01 2.57
C PRO A 139 -20.66 14.29 3.40
N LYS A 140 -19.84 14.46 4.41
CA LYS A 140 -19.75 15.70 5.23
C LYS A 140 -18.30 16.05 5.48
N PRO A 141 -17.92 17.35 5.50
CA PRO A 141 -16.57 17.74 5.87
C PRO A 141 -16.28 17.27 7.29
N LEU A 142 -15.22 16.50 7.45
CA LEU A 142 -14.80 16.00 8.76
C LEU A 142 -14.26 17.14 9.63
N ALA A 143 -14.60 17.10 10.91
CA ALA A 143 -13.91 17.92 11.89
C ALA A 143 -12.41 17.54 11.88
N LYS A 144 -11.52 18.55 11.81
CA LYS A 144 -10.06 18.38 11.74
C LYS A 144 -9.50 17.40 12.80
N GLY A 145 -10.11 17.36 13.99
CA GLY A 145 -9.70 16.45 15.06
C GLY A 145 -9.95 14.97 14.73
N ARG A 146 -11.05 14.65 14.04
CA ARG A 146 -11.37 13.27 13.64
C ARG A 146 -10.45 12.80 12.50
N GLU A 147 -10.14 13.69 11.58
CA GLU A 147 -9.18 13.41 10.49
C GLU A 147 -7.79 13.09 11.06
N PHE A 148 -7.32 13.89 12.00
CA PHE A 148 -6.03 13.66 12.68
C PHE A 148 -6.03 12.36 13.49
N SER A 149 -7.10 12.04 14.20
CA SER A 149 -7.24 10.78 14.94
C SER A 149 -7.12 9.56 14.03
N MET A 150 -7.61 9.63 12.80
CA MET A 150 -7.59 8.51 11.85
C MET A 150 -6.21 8.32 11.20
N TYR A 151 -5.49 9.40 10.88
CA TYR A 151 -4.08 9.27 10.47
C TYR A 151 -3.21 8.78 11.63
N GLY A 152 -3.52 9.22 12.86
CA GLY A 152 -2.89 8.71 14.08
C GLY A 152 -3.13 7.21 14.28
N SER A 153 -4.35 6.71 14.06
CA SER A 153 -4.63 5.26 14.13
C SER A 153 -3.86 4.47 13.07
N GLY A 154 -3.70 5.02 11.88
CA GLY A 154 -2.86 4.42 10.84
C GLY A 154 -1.40 4.33 11.25
N ALA A 155 -0.85 5.38 11.86
CA ALA A 155 0.52 5.38 12.39
C ALA A 155 0.69 4.36 13.54
N VAL A 156 -0.29 4.24 14.43
CA VAL A 156 -0.31 3.22 15.50
C VAL A 156 -0.34 1.80 14.91
N LEU A 157 -1.13 1.57 13.87
CA LEU A 157 -1.15 0.28 13.17
C LEU A 157 0.20 -0.05 12.54
N VAL A 158 0.89 0.93 11.95
CA VAL A 158 2.26 0.73 11.43
C VAL A 158 3.20 0.34 12.57
N ALA A 159 3.16 1.04 13.70
CA ALA A 159 3.99 0.72 14.86
C ALA A 159 3.70 -0.68 15.42
N ILE A 160 2.44 -1.07 15.52
CA ILE A 160 2.04 -2.43 15.94
C ILE A 160 2.56 -3.48 14.95
N CYS A 161 2.36 -3.29 13.65
CA CYS A 161 2.86 -4.21 12.64
C CYS A 161 4.38 -4.32 12.69
N TRP A 162 5.08 -3.19 12.84
CA TRP A 162 6.53 -3.16 12.97
C TRP A 162 7.04 -4.00 14.16
N VAL A 163 6.43 -3.82 15.33
CA VAL A 163 6.76 -4.62 16.52
C VAL A 163 6.46 -6.10 16.30
N LEU A 164 5.27 -6.44 15.77
CA LEU A 164 4.88 -7.83 15.54
C LEU A 164 5.80 -8.54 14.55
N ILE A 165 6.25 -7.86 13.50
CA ILE A 165 7.16 -8.43 12.51
C ILE A 165 8.53 -8.72 13.15
N GLN A 166 9.04 -7.85 14.01
CA GLN A 166 10.31 -8.08 14.71
C GLN A 166 10.25 -9.29 15.65
N TYR A 167 9.11 -9.52 16.29
CA TYR A 167 8.90 -10.63 17.21
C TYR A 167 8.34 -11.89 16.54
N GLN A 168 8.34 -11.97 15.22
CA GLN A 168 7.79 -13.12 14.48
C GLN A 168 8.45 -14.45 14.85
N SER A 169 9.75 -14.47 15.15
CA SER A 169 10.47 -15.66 15.59
C SER A 169 9.93 -16.17 16.94
N VAL A 170 9.65 -15.28 17.88
CA VAL A 170 9.11 -15.62 19.19
C VAL A 170 7.66 -16.09 19.08
N VAL A 171 6.86 -15.44 18.22
CA VAL A 171 5.46 -15.80 17.98
C VAL A 171 5.38 -17.12 17.20
N GLY A 172 6.22 -17.31 16.19
CA GLY A 172 6.28 -18.55 15.39
C GLY A 172 6.66 -19.76 16.25
N TRP A 173 7.64 -19.63 17.15
CA TRP A 173 8.04 -20.69 18.07
C TRP A 173 6.94 -21.06 19.08
N ARG A 174 6.16 -20.10 19.56
CA ARG A 174 5.09 -20.37 20.53
C ARG A 174 3.81 -20.91 19.92
N LEU A 175 3.55 -20.61 18.62
CA LEU A 175 2.35 -21.07 17.91
C LEU A 175 2.61 -22.29 17.01
N GLY A 176 3.85 -22.57 16.66
CA GLY A 176 4.28 -23.67 15.79
C GLY A 176 4.96 -24.84 16.50
N GLY A 177 4.96 -24.86 17.81
CA GLY A 177 5.50 -25.95 18.62
C GLY A 177 4.54 -27.15 18.72
N PHE A 178 4.31 -27.82 17.57
CA PHE A 178 3.81 -29.19 17.49
C PHE A 178 4.78 -30.00 16.64
#